data_a0410a918443b8bd0d2aac17907ffc3e
#
_entry.id   a0410a918443b8bd0d2aac17907ffc3e
#
_cell.length_a   1.000
_cell.length_b   1.000
_cell.length_c   1.000
_cell.angle_alpha   90.00
_cell.angle_beta   90.00
_cell.angle_gamma   90.00
#
_symmetry.space_group_name_H-M   'P 1'
#
loop_
_entity.id
_entity.type
_entity.pdbx_description
1 polymer ?
#
loop_
_entity_poly.entity_id
_entity_poly.type
_entity_poly.pdbx_seq_one_letter_code
_entity_poly.pdbx_strand_id
1 'polypeptide(L)'
;MGMDATVSTEPGTLRERILDRALERFNAEGIEYVGIRDLARDLGIKGGNITYYYPTKDDLVAAVGLRLRELNDRTIRVPEHPSLLAYMRMLRQAFRNHWRFRCLFMSMPNLMAQNVALSATYVGPVEKGRRRVIGDYLERLQDAGLLDPGLREEERERIVGFIGLASRGWIGDASVSFRDRSPEWCMAYYLRVVVDHLRGFATASGMRQLARFEAELADGPRGGAPDGSSPTPGADQRQG
;
A
#
# COMPACT_ATOMS: atom_id res chain seq x y z
N MET A 1 -24.25 37.13 -3.69
CA MET A 1 -24.51 36.57 -2.36
C MET A 1 -23.97 35.14 -2.40
N GLY A 2 -22.66 35.02 -2.09
CA GLY A 2 -21.92 33.77 -2.14
C GLY A 2 -22.16 33.01 -0.83
N MET A 3 -22.54 31.74 -0.94
CA MET A 3 -22.52 30.82 0.20
C MET A 3 -21.23 30.02 0.09
N ASP A 4 -20.23 30.44 0.86
CA ASP A 4 -19.06 29.65 1.19
C ASP A 4 -19.50 28.42 1.96
N ALA A 5 -19.41 27.25 1.33
CA ALA A 5 -19.56 25.96 2.00
C ALA A 5 -18.22 25.65 2.68
N THR A 6 -18.02 26.20 3.88
CA THR A 6 -16.99 25.74 4.81
C THR A 6 -17.29 24.29 5.17
N VAL A 7 -16.50 23.37 4.62
CA VAL A 7 -16.45 21.99 5.08
C VAL A 7 -16.01 22.01 6.54
N SER A 8 -16.96 21.86 7.44
CA SER A 8 -16.75 21.73 8.88
C SER A 8 -16.09 20.38 9.14
N THR A 9 -14.76 20.38 9.27
CA THR A 9 -14.02 19.25 9.82
C THR A 9 -14.24 19.31 11.33
N GLU A 10 -15.23 18.58 11.84
CA GLU A 10 -15.30 18.34 13.29
C GLU A 10 -13.96 17.75 13.76
N PRO A 11 -13.36 18.29 14.83
CA PRO A 11 -12.13 17.72 15.36
C PRO A 11 -12.42 16.29 15.82
N GLY A 12 -11.76 15.30 15.19
CA GLY A 12 -11.90 13.90 15.56
C GLY A 12 -11.66 13.69 17.07
N THR A 13 -12.19 12.62 17.60
CA THR A 13 -12.02 12.24 19.02
C THR A 13 -10.55 12.23 19.39
N LEU A 14 -10.22 12.43 20.68
CA LEU A 14 -8.81 12.35 21.13
C LEU A 14 -8.15 11.01 20.72
N ARG A 15 -8.93 9.93 20.75
CA ARG A 15 -8.48 8.60 20.28
C ARG A 15 -8.04 8.62 18.82
N GLU A 16 -8.79 9.25 17.94
CA GLU A 16 -8.45 9.39 16.51
C GLU A 16 -7.26 10.30 16.29
N ARG A 17 -7.19 11.42 16.98
CA ARG A 17 -6.05 12.35 16.93
C ARG A 17 -4.73 11.67 17.35
N ILE A 18 -4.77 10.83 18.39
CA ILE A 18 -3.60 10.03 18.82
C ILE A 18 -3.19 9.08 17.69
N LEU A 19 -4.15 8.38 17.08
CA LEU A 19 -3.90 7.42 16.03
C LEU A 19 -3.34 8.09 14.75
N ASP A 20 -3.89 9.24 14.36
CA ASP A 20 -3.42 10.02 13.22
C ASP A 20 -1.99 10.50 13.45
N ARG A 21 -1.70 11.06 14.64
CA ARG A 21 -0.35 11.52 14.97
C ARG A 21 0.66 10.37 15.03
N ALA A 22 0.25 9.23 15.57
CA ALA A 22 1.09 8.04 15.59
C ALA A 22 1.43 7.58 14.15
N LEU A 23 0.44 7.51 13.27
CA LEU A 23 0.65 7.14 11.86
C LEU A 23 1.61 8.10 11.15
N GLU A 24 1.46 9.41 11.35
CA GLU A 24 2.37 10.43 10.79
C GLU A 24 3.82 10.21 11.24
N ARG A 25 4.03 10.08 12.56
CA ARG A 25 5.35 9.89 13.13
C ARG A 25 5.98 8.56 12.74
N PHE A 26 5.20 7.46 12.80
CA PHE A 26 5.66 6.13 12.38
C PHE A 26 6.06 6.10 10.91
N ASN A 27 5.34 6.82 10.06
CA ASN A 27 5.68 6.95 8.64
C ASN A 27 6.95 7.80 8.39
N ALA A 28 7.23 8.76 9.25
CA ALA A 28 8.37 9.67 9.10
C ALA A 28 9.67 9.11 9.69
N GLU A 29 9.58 8.46 10.85
CA GLU A 29 10.74 8.09 11.65
C GLU A 29 10.92 6.58 11.83
N GLY A 30 9.87 5.78 11.56
CA GLY A 30 9.83 4.35 11.85
C GLY A 30 9.12 4.05 13.17
N ILE A 31 8.45 2.90 13.22
CA ILE A 31 7.70 2.47 14.41
C ILE A 31 8.63 2.31 15.60
N GLU A 32 9.82 1.79 15.39
CA GLU A 32 10.79 1.47 16.44
C GLU A 32 11.24 2.73 17.22
N TYR A 33 11.35 3.86 16.56
CA TYR A 33 11.97 5.07 17.09
C TYR A 33 11.01 6.05 17.77
N VAL A 34 9.69 5.86 17.61
CA VAL A 34 8.68 6.75 18.18
C VAL A 34 8.09 6.17 19.46
N GLY A 35 8.21 6.88 20.56
CA GLY A 35 7.67 6.50 21.87
C GLY A 35 6.33 7.16 22.21
N ILE A 36 5.60 6.60 23.16
CA ILE A 36 4.34 7.17 23.70
C ILE A 36 4.56 8.61 24.24
N ARG A 37 5.74 8.86 24.88
CA ARG A 37 6.06 10.18 25.41
C ARG A 37 6.24 11.23 24.31
N ASP A 38 6.78 10.84 23.18
CA ASP A 38 6.98 11.74 22.04
C ASP A 38 5.64 12.16 21.43
N LEU A 39 4.74 11.20 21.26
CA LEU A 39 3.38 11.45 20.80
C LEU A 39 2.58 12.34 21.76
N ALA A 40 2.73 12.12 23.07
CA ALA A 40 2.07 12.94 24.08
C ALA A 40 2.56 14.40 24.03
N ARG A 41 3.88 14.60 23.86
CA ARG A 41 4.49 15.93 23.68
C ARG A 41 3.96 16.64 22.44
N ASP A 42 3.90 15.94 21.31
CA ASP A 42 3.41 16.49 20.05
C ASP A 42 1.93 16.93 20.11
N LEU A 43 1.14 16.18 20.86
CA LEU A 43 -0.29 16.46 21.02
C LEU A 43 -0.60 17.45 22.16
N GLY A 44 0.41 17.86 22.95
CA GLY A 44 0.22 18.72 24.10
C GLY A 44 -0.60 18.07 25.23
N ILE A 45 -0.52 16.73 25.39
CA ILE A 45 -1.28 15.97 26.39
C ILE A 45 -0.34 15.18 27.31
N LYS A 46 -0.87 14.66 28.41
CA LYS A 46 -0.12 13.76 29.30
C LYS A 46 -0.04 12.36 28.70
N GLY A 47 1.06 11.64 28.92
CA GLY A 47 1.22 10.26 28.46
C GLY A 47 0.10 9.32 28.91
N GLY A 48 -0.45 9.52 30.13
CA GLY A 48 -1.59 8.80 30.65
C GLY A 48 -2.86 8.91 29.79
N ASN A 49 -3.03 9.99 29.04
CA ASN A 49 -4.14 10.13 28.12
C ASN A 49 -4.01 9.16 26.92
N ILE A 50 -2.77 8.91 26.47
CA ILE A 50 -2.54 7.92 25.40
C ILE A 50 -2.71 6.52 25.93
N THR A 51 -2.09 6.19 27.09
CA THR A 51 -2.17 4.84 27.65
C THR A 51 -3.56 4.46 28.15
N TYR A 52 -4.44 5.43 28.35
CA TYR A 52 -5.87 5.18 28.60
C TYR A 52 -6.55 4.52 27.37
N TYR A 53 -6.24 4.95 26.15
CA TYR A 53 -6.82 4.39 24.91
C TYR A 53 -6.00 3.24 24.35
N TYR A 54 -4.68 3.30 24.51
CA TYR A 54 -3.70 2.36 23.99
C TYR A 54 -2.69 2.06 25.10
N PRO A 55 -2.95 1.02 25.92
CA PRO A 55 -2.15 0.70 27.12
C PRO A 55 -0.66 0.56 26.84
N THR A 56 -0.32 -0.01 25.68
CA THR A 56 1.05 -0.20 25.23
C THR A 56 1.27 0.42 23.84
N LYS A 57 2.53 0.55 23.44
CA LYS A 57 2.89 0.91 22.06
C LYS A 57 2.39 -0.14 21.06
N ASP A 58 2.41 -1.39 21.44
CA ASP A 58 1.94 -2.50 20.60
C ASP A 58 0.43 -2.43 20.35
N ASP A 59 -0.37 -2.01 21.34
CA ASP A 59 -1.79 -1.75 21.15
C ASP A 59 -2.04 -0.60 20.17
N LEU A 60 -1.21 0.44 20.23
CA LEU A 60 -1.29 1.56 19.29
C LEU A 60 -0.92 1.13 17.87
N VAL A 61 0.13 0.33 17.70
CA VAL A 61 0.53 -0.24 16.41
C VAL A 61 -0.55 -1.18 15.87
N ALA A 62 -1.13 -2.01 16.73
CA ALA A 62 -2.25 -2.88 16.36
C ALA A 62 -3.47 -2.07 15.88
N ALA A 63 -3.78 -0.94 16.52
CA ALA A 63 -4.86 -0.04 16.11
C ALA A 63 -4.58 0.61 14.75
N VAL A 64 -3.33 0.99 14.44
CA VAL A 64 -2.91 1.44 13.11
C VAL A 64 -3.13 0.33 12.08
N GLY A 65 -2.75 -0.90 12.40
CA GLY A 65 -2.98 -2.08 11.55
C GLY A 65 -4.45 -2.36 11.30
N LEU A 66 -5.29 -2.24 12.34
CA LEU A 66 -6.74 -2.42 12.21
C LEU A 66 -7.36 -1.38 11.27
N ARG A 67 -6.93 -0.12 11.37
CA ARG A 67 -7.40 0.95 10.48
C ARG A 67 -7.04 0.69 9.00
N LEU A 68 -5.84 0.19 8.73
CA LEU A 68 -5.45 -0.26 7.39
C LEU A 68 -6.33 -1.42 6.91
N ARG A 69 -6.58 -2.40 7.78
CA ARG A 69 -7.46 -3.54 7.48
C ARG A 69 -8.84 -3.06 7.05
N GLU A 70 -9.50 -2.23 7.86
CA GLU A 70 -10.83 -1.68 7.57
C GLU A 70 -10.86 -0.93 6.24
N LEU A 71 -9.82 -0.13 5.95
CA LEU A 71 -9.70 0.60 4.69
C LEU A 71 -9.56 -0.35 3.50
N ASN A 72 -8.76 -1.39 3.63
CA ASN A 72 -8.58 -2.39 2.58
C ASN A 72 -9.81 -3.28 2.40
N ASP A 73 -10.54 -3.62 3.47
CA ASP A 73 -11.77 -4.41 3.40
C ASP A 73 -12.89 -3.66 2.65
N ARG A 74 -12.86 -2.31 2.68
CA ARG A 74 -13.74 -1.47 1.84
C ARG A 74 -13.27 -1.38 0.39
N THR A 75 -11.97 -1.46 0.17
CA THR A 75 -11.34 -1.32 -1.15
C THR A 75 -11.36 -2.63 -1.94
N ILE A 76 -11.00 -3.74 -1.29
CA ILE A 76 -10.82 -5.06 -1.94
C ILE A 76 -12.14 -5.81 -1.90
N ARG A 77 -12.93 -5.65 -2.96
CA ARG A 77 -14.25 -6.27 -3.12
C ARG A 77 -14.43 -6.78 -4.54
N VAL A 78 -15.15 -7.87 -4.69
CA VAL A 78 -15.54 -8.38 -6.00
C VAL A 78 -16.85 -7.68 -6.42
N PRO A 79 -16.85 -6.91 -7.52
CA PRO A 79 -18.07 -6.28 -8.03
C PRO A 79 -18.98 -7.30 -8.70
N GLU A 80 -20.23 -6.93 -8.90
CA GLU A 80 -21.22 -7.76 -9.61
C GLU A 80 -20.76 -8.07 -11.05
N HIS A 81 -20.23 -7.04 -11.74
CA HIS A 81 -19.68 -7.16 -13.09
C HIS A 81 -18.15 -6.95 -13.06
N PRO A 82 -17.36 -8.01 -12.89
CA PRO A 82 -15.92 -7.90 -12.80
C PRO A 82 -15.28 -7.52 -14.14
N SER A 83 -14.23 -6.73 -14.10
CA SER A 83 -13.39 -6.42 -15.26
C SER A 83 -11.93 -6.30 -14.84
N LEU A 84 -10.99 -6.60 -15.73
CA LEU A 84 -9.56 -6.44 -15.46
C LEU A 84 -9.19 -4.99 -15.20
N LEU A 85 -9.83 -4.04 -15.86
CA LEU A 85 -9.64 -2.62 -15.61
C LEU A 85 -10.05 -2.24 -14.18
N ALA A 86 -11.24 -2.69 -13.72
CA ALA A 86 -11.71 -2.44 -12.36
C ALA A 86 -10.82 -3.13 -11.33
N TYR A 87 -10.37 -4.35 -11.63
CA TYR A 87 -9.41 -5.10 -10.79
C TYR A 87 -8.11 -4.35 -10.60
N MET A 88 -7.50 -3.85 -11.67
CA MET A 88 -6.26 -3.08 -11.59
C MET A 88 -6.44 -1.73 -10.88
N ARG A 89 -7.58 -1.06 -11.05
CA ARG A 89 -7.92 0.16 -10.30
C ARG A 89 -8.09 -0.12 -8.80
N MET A 90 -8.70 -1.26 -8.45
CA MET A 90 -8.79 -1.74 -7.07
C MET A 90 -7.39 -1.99 -6.48
N LEU A 91 -6.50 -2.66 -7.20
CA LEU A 91 -5.12 -2.86 -6.77
C LEU A 91 -4.37 -1.53 -6.60
N ARG A 92 -4.53 -0.59 -7.54
CA ARG A 92 -3.95 0.76 -7.42
C ARG A 92 -4.41 1.47 -6.14
N GLN A 93 -5.69 1.34 -5.79
CA GLN A 93 -6.19 1.91 -4.53
C GLN A 93 -5.61 1.19 -3.31
N ALA A 94 -5.48 -0.13 -3.35
CA ALA A 94 -4.82 -0.89 -2.28
C ALA A 94 -3.35 -0.48 -2.10
N PHE A 95 -2.61 -0.24 -3.19
CA PHE A 95 -1.23 0.27 -3.14
C PHE A 95 -1.16 1.68 -2.51
N ARG A 96 -2.12 2.57 -2.82
CA ARG A 96 -2.23 3.88 -2.14
C ARG A 96 -2.49 3.74 -0.64
N ASN A 97 -3.35 2.81 -0.26
CA ASN A 97 -3.61 2.51 1.15
C ASN A 97 -2.33 2.00 1.83
N HIS A 98 -1.57 1.11 1.18
CA HIS A 98 -0.30 0.61 1.70
C HIS A 98 0.72 1.74 1.86
N TRP A 99 0.83 2.65 0.91
CA TRP A 99 1.70 3.81 1.04
C TRP A 99 1.32 4.74 2.20
N ARG A 100 0.03 4.96 2.39
CA ARG A 100 -0.48 5.73 3.54
C ARG A 100 -0.06 5.12 4.88
N PHE A 101 0.06 3.80 4.94
CA PHE A 101 0.43 3.03 6.14
C PHE A 101 1.81 2.36 5.98
N ARG A 102 2.73 2.99 5.24
CA ARG A 102 4.02 2.39 4.85
C ARG A 102 4.89 1.94 6.02
N CYS A 103 4.77 2.58 7.18
CA CYS A 103 5.48 2.16 8.40
C CYS A 103 5.23 0.69 8.76
N LEU A 104 4.00 0.19 8.56
CA LEU A 104 3.68 -1.21 8.83
C LEU A 104 4.43 -2.16 7.88
N PHE A 105 4.54 -1.79 6.60
CA PHE A 105 5.20 -2.62 5.58
C PHE A 105 6.71 -2.60 5.72
N MET A 106 7.28 -1.47 6.11
CA MET A 106 8.71 -1.33 6.38
C MET A 106 9.15 -2.12 7.62
N SER A 107 8.34 -2.15 8.67
CA SER A 107 8.62 -2.86 9.92
C SER A 107 8.01 -4.26 9.97
N MET A 108 7.37 -4.75 8.90
CA MET A 108 6.58 -5.99 8.90
C MET A 108 7.33 -7.21 9.47
N PRO A 109 8.58 -7.52 9.05
CA PRO A 109 9.30 -8.66 9.60
C PRO A 109 9.49 -8.57 11.13
N ASN A 110 9.86 -7.39 11.62
CA ASN A 110 10.03 -7.13 13.05
C ASN A 110 8.72 -7.24 13.82
N LEU A 111 7.65 -6.64 13.31
CA LEU A 111 6.32 -6.71 13.92
C LEU A 111 5.82 -8.15 14.04
N MET A 112 6.06 -8.96 12.99
CA MET A 112 5.66 -10.38 13.00
C MET A 112 6.49 -11.21 13.97
N ALA A 113 7.78 -10.92 14.12
CA ALA A 113 8.66 -11.65 15.03
C ALA A 113 8.44 -11.30 16.51
N GLN A 114 8.13 -10.04 16.81
CA GLN A 114 8.07 -9.53 18.18
C GLN A 114 6.65 -9.50 18.76
N ASN A 115 5.62 -9.38 17.94
CA ASN A 115 4.24 -9.24 18.38
C ASN A 115 3.39 -10.44 17.95
N VAL A 116 3.38 -11.48 18.80
CA VAL A 116 2.61 -12.72 18.57
C VAL A 116 1.11 -12.43 18.44
N ALA A 117 0.56 -11.50 19.23
CA ALA A 117 -0.85 -11.13 19.18
C ALA A 117 -1.22 -10.46 17.85
N LEU A 118 -0.39 -9.53 17.38
CA LEU A 118 -0.56 -8.89 16.07
C LEU A 118 -0.43 -9.92 14.93
N SER A 119 0.56 -10.80 15.03
CA SER A 119 0.77 -11.87 14.04
C SER A 119 -0.44 -12.81 13.97
N ALA A 120 -0.93 -13.30 15.10
CA ALA A 120 -2.06 -14.24 15.15
C ALA A 120 -3.39 -13.60 14.70
N THR A 121 -3.62 -12.33 15.07
CA THR A 121 -4.89 -11.66 14.81
C THR A 121 -4.94 -11.04 13.41
N TYR A 122 -3.81 -10.57 12.90
CA TYR A 122 -3.75 -9.78 11.68
C TYR A 122 -3.33 -10.61 10.46
N VAL A 123 -2.26 -11.41 10.56
CA VAL A 123 -1.66 -12.04 9.37
C VAL A 123 -2.45 -13.28 8.94
N GLY A 124 -2.73 -14.20 9.84
CA GLY A 124 -3.35 -15.48 9.49
C GLY A 124 -4.76 -15.32 8.89
N PRO A 125 -5.74 -14.82 9.64
CA PRO A 125 -7.13 -14.72 9.18
C PRO A 125 -7.32 -13.69 8.05
N VAL A 126 -6.64 -12.54 8.14
CA VAL A 126 -6.76 -11.46 7.14
C VAL A 126 -6.13 -11.86 5.82
N GLU A 127 -4.94 -12.45 5.86
CA GLU A 127 -4.27 -12.92 4.64
C GLU A 127 -5.06 -14.01 3.93
N LYS A 128 -5.56 -15.01 4.66
CA LYS A 128 -6.42 -16.06 4.11
C LYS A 128 -7.69 -15.47 3.47
N GLY A 129 -8.35 -14.53 4.16
CA GLY A 129 -9.54 -13.87 3.64
C GLY A 129 -9.25 -13.08 2.35
N ARG A 130 -8.15 -12.35 2.29
CA ARG A 130 -7.75 -11.60 1.08
C ARG A 130 -7.38 -12.50 -0.09
N ARG A 131 -6.62 -13.54 0.16
CA ARG A 131 -6.29 -14.53 -0.88
C ARG A 131 -7.56 -15.10 -1.50
N ARG A 132 -8.54 -15.44 -0.67
CA ARG A 132 -9.85 -15.92 -1.13
C ARG A 132 -10.57 -14.87 -2.00
N VAL A 133 -10.72 -13.64 -1.51
CA VAL A 133 -11.41 -12.58 -2.29
C VAL A 133 -10.72 -12.31 -3.63
N ILE A 134 -9.39 -12.32 -3.67
CA ILE A 134 -8.63 -12.12 -4.92
C ILE A 134 -8.79 -13.35 -5.82
N GLY A 135 -8.78 -14.57 -5.28
CA GLY A 135 -9.04 -15.80 -6.01
C GLY A 135 -10.43 -15.80 -6.65
N ASP A 136 -11.47 -15.50 -5.86
CA ASP A 136 -12.86 -15.37 -6.33
C ASP A 136 -12.99 -14.30 -7.45
N TYR A 137 -12.22 -13.21 -7.35
CA TYR A 137 -12.20 -12.18 -8.39
C TYR A 137 -11.59 -12.72 -9.69
N LEU A 138 -10.45 -13.41 -9.62
CA LEU A 138 -9.78 -14.01 -10.80
C LEU A 138 -10.66 -15.07 -11.47
N GLU A 139 -11.36 -15.89 -10.68
CA GLU A 139 -12.32 -16.87 -11.19
C GLU A 139 -13.45 -16.20 -11.97
N ARG A 140 -14.06 -15.14 -11.43
CA ARG A 140 -15.10 -14.38 -12.14
C ARG A 140 -14.58 -13.66 -13.38
N LEU A 141 -13.30 -13.23 -13.40
CA LEU A 141 -12.67 -12.67 -14.60
C LEU A 141 -12.48 -13.73 -15.67
N GLN A 142 -12.19 -14.97 -15.28
CA GLN A 142 -12.11 -16.12 -16.18
C GLN A 142 -13.49 -16.46 -16.75
N ASP A 143 -14.53 -16.52 -15.92
CA ASP A 143 -15.93 -16.76 -16.33
C ASP A 143 -16.43 -15.67 -17.29
N ALA A 144 -15.99 -14.43 -17.10
CA ALA A 144 -16.29 -13.29 -17.98
C ALA A 144 -15.47 -13.29 -19.29
N GLY A 145 -14.63 -14.30 -19.54
CA GLY A 145 -13.80 -14.41 -20.74
C GLY A 145 -12.68 -13.37 -20.84
N LEU A 146 -12.24 -12.83 -19.71
CA LEU A 146 -11.15 -11.84 -19.64
C LEU A 146 -9.80 -12.47 -19.32
N LEU A 147 -9.80 -13.64 -18.68
CA LEU A 147 -8.65 -14.52 -18.51
C LEU A 147 -8.83 -15.79 -19.30
N ASP A 148 -7.74 -16.50 -19.56
CA ASP A 148 -7.72 -17.77 -20.30
C ASP A 148 -8.69 -18.76 -19.67
N PRO A 149 -9.66 -19.31 -20.43
CA PRO A 149 -10.59 -20.32 -19.92
C PRO A 149 -9.89 -21.61 -19.49
N GLY A 150 -8.69 -21.90 -19.98
CA GLY A 150 -7.86 -23.03 -19.57
C GLY A 150 -7.04 -22.81 -18.29
N LEU A 151 -7.13 -21.63 -17.67
CA LEU A 151 -6.38 -21.31 -16.44
C LEU A 151 -6.84 -22.21 -15.28
N ARG A 152 -5.92 -23.04 -14.78
CA ARG A 152 -6.19 -23.99 -13.71
C ARG A 152 -6.17 -23.33 -12.34
N GLU A 153 -6.81 -23.94 -11.35
CA GLU A 153 -6.85 -23.45 -9.97
C GLU A 153 -5.45 -23.19 -9.39
N GLU A 154 -4.53 -24.12 -9.59
CA GLU A 154 -3.13 -23.95 -9.12
C GLU A 154 -2.42 -22.75 -9.74
N GLU A 155 -2.74 -22.40 -10.99
CA GLU A 155 -2.19 -21.23 -11.67
C GLU A 155 -2.82 -19.95 -11.11
N ARG A 156 -4.14 -19.94 -10.87
CA ARG A 156 -4.81 -18.84 -10.17
C ARG A 156 -4.21 -18.62 -8.79
N GLU A 157 -3.95 -19.68 -8.03
CA GLU A 157 -3.29 -19.56 -6.71
C GLU A 157 -1.88 -18.96 -6.81
N ARG A 158 -1.11 -19.30 -7.84
CA ARG A 158 0.20 -18.67 -8.07
C ARG A 158 0.08 -17.18 -8.41
N ILE A 159 -0.92 -16.80 -9.22
CA ILE A 159 -1.23 -15.39 -9.50
C ILE A 159 -1.60 -14.66 -8.21
N VAL A 160 -2.47 -15.23 -7.37
CA VAL A 160 -2.82 -14.68 -6.05
C VAL A 160 -1.57 -14.51 -5.17
N GLY A 161 -0.69 -15.53 -5.19
CA GLY A 161 0.58 -15.48 -4.45
C GLY A 161 1.49 -14.35 -4.91
N PHE A 162 1.67 -14.19 -6.23
CA PHE A 162 2.46 -13.12 -6.82
C PHE A 162 1.88 -11.73 -6.49
N ILE A 163 0.57 -11.54 -6.65
CA ILE A 163 -0.08 -10.27 -6.33
C ILE A 163 0.08 -9.93 -4.84
N GLY A 164 -0.07 -10.94 -3.97
CA GLY A 164 0.17 -10.78 -2.54
C GLY A 164 1.60 -10.38 -2.22
N LEU A 165 2.60 -10.99 -2.87
CA LEU A 165 4.00 -10.65 -2.73
C LEU A 165 4.28 -9.22 -3.22
N ALA A 166 3.84 -8.88 -4.43
CA ALA A 166 4.01 -7.55 -5.01
C ALA A 166 3.36 -6.48 -4.12
N SER A 167 2.13 -6.71 -3.64
CA SER A 167 1.40 -5.77 -2.79
C SER A 167 2.08 -5.50 -1.44
N ARG A 168 2.73 -6.48 -0.85
CA ARG A 168 3.43 -6.31 0.44
C ARG A 168 4.86 -5.84 0.29
N GLY A 169 5.53 -6.24 -0.80
CA GLY A 169 6.97 -6.04 -1.00
C GLY A 169 7.37 -4.72 -1.66
N TRP A 170 6.48 -4.11 -2.46
CA TRP A 170 6.85 -2.99 -3.32
C TRP A 170 7.42 -1.78 -2.57
N ILE A 171 6.94 -1.47 -1.35
CA ILE A 171 7.42 -0.34 -0.56
C ILE A 171 8.86 -0.58 -0.09
N GLY A 172 9.13 -1.78 0.42
CA GLY A 172 10.46 -2.17 0.87
C GLY A 172 11.46 -2.19 -0.28
N ASP A 173 11.10 -2.80 -1.41
CA ASP A 173 11.97 -2.84 -2.58
C ASP A 173 12.19 -1.44 -3.18
N ALA A 174 11.14 -0.61 -3.29
CA ALA A 174 11.27 0.77 -3.77
C ALA A 174 12.21 1.61 -2.90
N SER A 175 12.23 1.38 -1.59
CA SER A 175 13.13 2.10 -0.67
C SER A 175 14.61 1.77 -0.88
N VAL A 176 14.91 0.66 -1.52
CA VAL A 176 16.27 0.22 -1.87
C VAL A 176 16.59 0.57 -3.32
N SER A 177 15.71 0.17 -4.24
CA SER A 177 15.98 0.20 -5.69
C SER A 177 15.67 1.56 -6.35
N PHE A 178 14.77 2.37 -5.74
CA PHE A 178 14.24 3.59 -6.37
C PHE A 178 14.17 4.78 -5.40
N ARG A 179 15.23 5.00 -4.61
CA ARG A 179 15.28 6.04 -3.56
C ARG A 179 15.00 7.44 -4.07
N ASP A 180 15.41 7.74 -5.30
CA ASP A 180 15.32 9.06 -5.92
C ASP A 180 14.02 9.25 -6.73
N ARG A 181 13.12 8.28 -6.69
CA ARG A 181 11.84 8.34 -7.40
C ARG A 181 10.69 8.70 -6.48
N SER A 182 9.69 9.39 -7.04
CA SER A 182 8.47 9.69 -6.26
C SER A 182 7.69 8.40 -5.94
N PRO A 183 6.92 8.40 -4.84
CA PRO A 183 6.06 7.28 -4.49
C PRO A 183 5.07 6.90 -5.60
N GLU A 184 4.56 7.88 -6.32
CA GLU A 184 3.63 7.70 -7.43
C GLU A 184 4.30 6.98 -8.59
N TRP A 185 5.54 7.35 -8.90
CA TRP A 185 6.34 6.65 -9.91
C TRP A 185 6.59 5.20 -9.51
N CYS A 186 7.04 4.97 -8.28
CA CYS A 186 7.29 3.61 -7.75
C CYS A 186 6.00 2.76 -7.81
N MET A 187 4.88 3.32 -7.36
CA MET A 187 3.59 2.64 -7.42
C MET A 187 3.21 2.28 -8.86
N ALA A 188 3.37 3.19 -9.81
CA ALA A 188 3.09 2.94 -11.21
C ALA A 188 4.00 1.85 -11.79
N TYR A 189 5.28 1.84 -11.41
CA TYR A 189 6.25 0.81 -11.82
C TYR A 189 5.79 -0.59 -11.37
N TYR A 190 5.51 -0.78 -10.08
CA TYR A 190 5.08 -2.09 -9.55
C TYR A 190 3.71 -2.53 -10.05
N LEU A 191 2.80 -1.59 -10.31
CA LEU A 191 1.52 -1.92 -10.97
C LEU A 191 1.72 -2.39 -12.41
N ARG A 192 2.70 -1.86 -13.16
CA ARG A 192 3.08 -2.39 -14.48
C ARG A 192 3.65 -3.78 -14.38
N VAL A 193 4.49 -4.08 -13.38
CA VAL A 193 4.98 -5.45 -13.13
C VAL A 193 3.81 -6.43 -12.92
N VAL A 194 2.76 -6.00 -12.21
CA VAL A 194 1.54 -6.81 -12.05
C VAL A 194 0.79 -6.96 -13.38
N VAL A 195 0.68 -5.90 -14.18
CA VAL A 195 0.08 -5.95 -15.52
C VAL A 195 0.83 -6.95 -16.41
N ASP A 196 2.16 -6.86 -16.46
CA ASP A 196 3.00 -7.74 -17.28
C ASP A 196 2.82 -9.21 -16.88
N HIS A 197 2.72 -9.49 -15.58
CA HIS A 197 2.43 -10.84 -15.10
C HIS A 197 1.05 -11.34 -15.57
N LEU A 198 0.01 -10.49 -15.46
CA LEU A 198 -1.35 -10.84 -15.85
C LEU A 198 -1.53 -11.01 -17.36
N ARG A 199 -0.70 -10.36 -18.17
CA ARG A 199 -0.73 -10.50 -19.65
C ARG A 199 -0.59 -11.94 -20.11
N GLY A 200 0.24 -12.74 -19.41
CA GLY A 200 0.45 -14.14 -19.74
C GLY A 200 -0.82 -15.00 -19.61
N PHE A 201 -1.85 -14.49 -18.96
CA PHE A 201 -3.10 -15.18 -18.68
C PHE A 201 -4.33 -14.47 -19.26
N ALA A 202 -4.14 -13.31 -19.90
CA ALA A 202 -5.25 -12.49 -20.38
C ALA A 202 -5.67 -12.88 -21.81
N THR A 203 -6.98 -12.94 -22.06
CA THR A 203 -7.54 -13.03 -23.42
C THR A 203 -7.32 -11.72 -24.20
N ALA A 204 -7.61 -11.69 -25.51
CA ALA A 204 -7.55 -10.46 -26.30
C ALA A 204 -8.43 -9.33 -25.71
N SER A 205 -9.58 -9.68 -25.11
CA SER A 205 -10.44 -8.70 -24.41
C SER A 205 -9.81 -8.21 -23.12
N GLY A 206 -9.22 -9.11 -22.34
CA GLY A 206 -8.46 -8.78 -21.13
C GLY A 206 -7.27 -7.88 -21.44
N MET A 207 -6.50 -8.18 -22.48
CA MET A 207 -5.35 -7.40 -22.93
C MET A 207 -5.72 -5.92 -23.23
N ARG A 208 -6.87 -5.70 -23.90
CA ARG A 208 -7.34 -4.32 -24.15
C ARG A 208 -7.63 -3.55 -22.84
N GLN A 209 -8.14 -4.23 -21.83
CA GLN A 209 -8.42 -3.62 -20.53
C GLN A 209 -7.13 -3.32 -19.75
N LEU A 210 -6.14 -4.21 -19.80
CA LEU A 210 -4.82 -3.97 -19.23
C LEU A 210 -4.12 -2.78 -19.90
N ALA A 211 -4.13 -2.70 -21.22
CA ALA A 211 -3.57 -1.57 -21.97
C ALA A 211 -4.24 -0.24 -21.61
N ARG A 212 -5.57 -0.25 -21.40
CA ARG A 212 -6.30 0.94 -20.93
C ARG A 212 -5.83 1.38 -19.54
N PHE A 213 -5.62 0.43 -18.64
CA PHE A 213 -5.10 0.75 -17.30
C PHE A 213 -3.69 1.33 -17.35
N GLU A 214 -2.82 0.83 -18.22
CA GLU A 214 -1.46 1.39 -18.40
C GLU A 214 -1.48 2.82 -18.93
N ALA A 215 -2.40 3.14 -19.85
CA ALA A 215 -2.62 4.51 -20.29
C ALA A 215 -3.00 5.42 -19.10
N GLU A 216 -3.88 4.96 -18.22
CA GLU A 216 -4.23 5.69 -16.97
C GLU A 216 -3.05 5.88 -16.00
N LEU A 217 -2.06 4.98 -16.01
CA LEU A 217 -0.84 5.16 -15.23
C LEU A 217 0.13 6.17 -15.87
N ALA A 218 0.10 6.31 -17.19
CA ALA A 218 0.95 7.25 -17.92
C ALA A 218 0.46 8.70 -17.81
N ASP A 219 -0.86 8.89 -17.71
CA ASP A 219 -1.51 10.21 -17.57
C ASP A 219 -1.46 10.78 -16.15
N GLY A 220 -0.98 10.00 -15.17
CA GLY A 220 -0.72 10.48 -13.81
C GLY A 220 0.43 11.49 -13.77
N PRO A 221 0.57 12.29 -12.67
CA PRO A 221 1.61 13.30 -12.57
C PRO A 221 2.99 12.68 -12.85
N ARG A 222 3.64 13.15 -13.90
CA ARG A 222 5.00 12.74 -14.27
C ARG A 222 5.94 13.30 -13.21
N GLY A 223 6.27 12.49 -12.21
CA GLY A 223 7.36 12.80 -11.30
C GLY A 223 8.63 13.02 -12.11
N GLY A 224 9.25 14.19 -11.96
CA GLY A 224 10.37 14.63 -12.77
C GLY A 224 11.44 13.55 -12.93
N ALA A 225 11.91 13.39 -14.18
CA ALA A 225 13.13 12.67 -14.44
C ALA A 225 14.27 13.34 -13.65
N PRO A 226 15.19 12.61 -13.03
CA PRO A 226 16.40 13.22 -12.52
C PRO A 226 17.11 13.86 -13.71
N ASP A 227 17.43 15.14 -13.54
CA ASP A 227 18.23 15.90 -14.50
C ASP A 227 19.55 15.14 -14.71
N GLY A 228 19.82 14.76 -15.95
CA GLY A 228 20.96 13.90 -16.31
C GLY A 228 22.30 14.65 -16.30
N SER A 229 22.61 15.35 -15.21
CA SER A 229 23.94 15.91 -14.96
C SER A 229 24.80 14.88 -14.20
N SER A 230 25.42 13.97 -14.95
CA SER A 230 26.56 13.21 -14.45
C SER A 230 27.67 14.19 -14.04
N PRO A 231 28.23 14.09 -12.84
CA PRO A 231 29.42 14.86 -12.52
C PRO A 231 30.57 14.31 -13.37
N THR A 232 31.12 15.18 -14.21
CA THR A 232 32.37 14.94 -14.95
C THR A 232 33.49 14.62 -13.94
N PRO A 233 34.24 13.53 -14.09
CA PRO A 233 35.38 13.28 -13.23
C PRO A 233 36.42 14.37 -13.45
N GLY A 234 36.69 15.13 -12.39
CA GLY A 234 37.71 16.16 -12.39
C GLY A 234 39.07 15.61 -12.75
N ALA A 235 39.70 16.20 -13.77
CA ALA A 235 41.04 15.93 -14.17
C ALA A 235 42.00 16.22 -13.03
N ASP A 236 42.72 15.18 -12.60
CA ASP A 236 43.83 15.23 -11.67
C ASP A 236 44.99 16.00 -12.35
N GLN A 237 45.21 17.24 -11.98
CA GLN A 237 46.44 17.97 -12.30
C GLN A 237 47.44 17.73 -11.19
N ARG A 238 48.31 16.74 -11.43
CA ARG A 238 49.60 16.67 -10.77
C ARG A 238 50.48 17.76 -11.38
N GLN A 239 50.96 18.66 -10.58
CA GLN A 239 52.18 19.43 -10.81
C GLN A 239 52.82 19.85 -9.46
N GLY A 240 54.16 19.54 -9.34
CA GLY A 240 55.10 20.18 -8.44
C GLY A 240 55.44 19.44 -7.19
#